data_986f33a3e493932c10891defe0381538
#
_entry.id   986f33a3e493932c10891defe0381538
#
_cell.length_a   1.000
_cell.length_b   1.000
_cell.length_c   1.000
_cell.angle_alpha   90.00
_cell.angle_beta   90.00
_cell.angle_gamma   90.00
#
_symmetry.space_group_name_H-M   'P 1'
#
loop_
_entity.id
_entity.type
_entity.pdbx_description
1 polymer ?
#
loop_
_entity_poly.entity_id
_entity_poly.type
_entity_poly.pdbx_seq_one_letter_code
_entity_poly.pdbx_strand_id
1 'polypeptide(L)'
;MRKFKDGFWLVMQCKSAKFTLILGLVIFCYGFVMAMVDSSEIMVAFFSVYSWMFIGQFACQQELAAVTAASPMRRYMSVTFINILSGFGTLLSVIMMLVAFNISGSDGYSYIMSAFAVFIIEIYIAISYKFYWIGTIVFALVFIVAFGVAAFDGPMFSCSVPMGMIAMIAVCFLGWLVGAILRVALYKFPNSPIMYKSLERQMR
;
A
#
# COMPACT_ATOMS: atom_id res chain seq x y z
N MET A 1 -5.85 23.25 2.03
CA MET A 1 -5.68 23.12 0.56
C MET A 1 -4.29 23.54 0.07
N ARG A 2 -3.73 24.71 0.45
CA ARG A 2 -2.41 25.20 -0.01
C ARG A 2 -1.28 24.19 0.23
N LYS A 3 -1.14 23.66 1.44
CA LYS A 3 -0.10 22.66 1.78
C LYS A 3 -0.18 21.37 0.99
N PHE A 4 -1.38 20.91 0.62
CA PHE A 4 -1.54 19.70 -0.20
C PHE A 4 -1.05 19.95 -1.64
N LYS A 5 -1.41 21.12 -2.21
CA LYS A 5 -0.93 21.53 -3.54
C LYS A 5 0.60 21.63 -3.57
N ASP A 6 1.20 22.22 -2.52
CA ASP A 6 2.65 22.35 -2.39
C ASP A 6 3.32 20.98 -2.27
N GLY A 7 2.70 20.03 -1.54
CA GLY A 7 3.17 18.64 -1.43
C GLY A 7 3.11 17.90 -2.75
N PHE A 8 2.00 17.98 -3.45
CA PHE A 8 1.84 17.36 -4.77
C PHE A 8 2.83 17.94 -5.80
N TRP A 9 3.02 19.25 -5.77
CA TRP A 9 3.99 19.92 -6.64
C TRP A 9 5.43 19.45 -6.36
N LEU A 10 5.80 19.27 -5.09
CA LEU A 10 7.10 18.73 -4.70
C LEU A 10 7.32 17.30 -5.25
N VAL A 11 6.30 16.43 -5.14
CA VAL A 11 6.34 15.08 -5.73
C VAL A 11 6.58 15.14 -7.24
N MET A 12 5.89 16.06 -7.93
CA MET A 12 6.02 16.21 -9.39
C MET A 12 7.40 16.73 -9.82
N GLN A 13 8.13 17.42 -8.93
CA GLN A 13 9.51 17.84 -9.19
C GLN A 13 10.52 16.73 -8.92
N CYS A 14 10.24 15.81 -8.02
CA CYS A 14 11.08 14.65 -7.75
C CYS A 14 10.91 13.63 -8.88
N LYS A 15 11.88 13.52 -9.78
CA LYS A 15 11.80 12.64 -10.96
C LYS A 15 11.52 11.18 -10.59
N SER A 16 12.18 10.67 -9.55
CA SER A 16 12.03 9.30 -9.07
C SER A 16 10.65 9.07 -8.44
N ALA A 17 10.19 9.95 -7.53
CA ALA A 17 8.85 9.84 -6.93
C ALA A 17 7.74 9.89 -7.97
N LYS A 18 7.85 10.80 -8.94
CA LYS A 18 6.91 10.90 -10.05
C LYS A 18 6.90 9.61 -10.89
N PHE A 19 8.08 9.10 -11.26
CA PHE A 19 8.19 7.88 -12.06
C PHE A 19 7.63 6.68 -11.32
N THR A 20 7.97 6.48 -10.04
CA THR A 20 7.47 5.35 -9.24
C THR A 20 5.97 5.41 -9.03
N LEU A 21 5.37 6.59 -8.82
CA LEU A 21 3.92 6.75 -8.72
C LEU A 21 3.22 6.40 -10.04
N ILE A 22 3.72 6.89 -11.17
CA ILE A 22 3.14 6.60 -12.47
C ILE A 22 3.28 5.11 -12.78
N LEU A 23 4.47 4.53 -12.59
CA LEU A 23 4.72 3.11 -12.83
C LEU A 23 3.83 2.23 -11.95
N GLY A 24 3.72 2.54 -10.66
CA GLY A 24 2.84 1.82 -9.73
C GLY A 24 1.38 1.88 -10.19
N LEU A 25 0.91 3.03 -10.65
CA LEU A 25 -0.46 3.20 -11.16
C LEU A 25 -0.69 2.40 -12.45
N VAL A 26 0.28 2.40 -13.37
CA VAL A 26 0.17 1.64 -14.63
C VAL A 26 0.10 0.15 -14.36
N ILE A 27 0.97 -0.38 -13.48
CA ILE A 27 0.96 -1.81 -13.11
C ILE A 27 -0.36 -2.16 -12.40
N PHE A 28 -0.83 -1.28 -11.52
CA PHE A 28 -2.11 -1.43 -10.84
C PHE A 28 -3.27 -1.55 -11.83
N CYS A 29 -3.41 -0.59 -12.75
CA CYS A 29 -4.48 -0.61 -13.76
C CYS A 29 -4.39 -1.84 -14.67
N TYR A 30 -3.18 -2.19 -15.14
CA TYR A 30 -2.96 -3.35 -15.98
C TYR A 30 -3.43 -4.64 -15.31
N GLY A 31 -3.05 -4.86 -14.07
CA GLY A 31 -3.41 -6.10 -13.37
C GLY A 31 -4.92 -6.20 -13.10
N PHE A 32 -5.62 -5.09 -12.85
CA PHE A 32 -7.07 -5.14 -12.72
C PHE A 32 -7.78 -5.40 -14.05
N VAL A 33 -7.27 -4.85 -15.16
CA VAL A 33 -7.80 -5.18 -16.48
C VAL A 33 -7.64 -6.67 -16.75
N MET A 34 -6.49 -7.26 -16.44
CA MET A 34 -6.26 -8.71 -16.60
C MET A 34 -7.20 -9.53 -15.71
N ALA A 35 -7.39 -9.14 -14.45
CA ALA A 35 -8.32 -9.82 -13.54
C ALA A 35 -9.80 -9.73 -13.98
N MET A 36 -10.18 -8.72 -14.76
CA MET A 36 -11.52 -8.61 -15.34
C MET A 36 -11.70 -9.51 -16.57
N VAL A 37 -10.62 -9.81 -17.28
CA VAL A 37 -10.66 -10.66 -18.49
C VAL A 37 -10.69 -12.14 -18.14
N ASP A 38 -9.95 -12.54 -17.11
CA ASP A 38 -9.86 -13.94 -16.68
C ASP A 38 -10.05 -14.05 -15.16
N SER A 39 -11.09 -14.76 -14.71
CA SER A 39 -11.43 -14.97 -13.31
C SER A 39 -10.37 -15.80 -12.54
N SER A 40 -9.50 -16.56 -13.25
CA SER A 40 -8.38 -17.26 -12.63
C SER A 40 -7.27 -16.31 -12.19
N GLU A 41 -7.31 -15.06 -12.62
CA GLU A 41 -6.26 -14.05 -12.43
C GLU A 41 -6.45 -13.18 -11.14
N ILE A 42 -7.18 -13.68 -10.14
CA ILE A 42 -7.30 -12.99 -8.84
C ILE A 42 -5.92 -12.68 -8.23
N MET A 43 -4.96 -13.57 -8.45
CA MET A 43 -3.56 -13.36 -8.06
C MET A 43 -2.96 -12.11 -8.74
N VAL A 44 -3.33 -11.83 -9.98
CA VAL A 44 -2.83 -10.65 -10.71
C VAL A 44 -3.39 -9.36 -10.11
N ALA A 45 -4.68 -9.35 -9.72
CA ALA A 45 -5.27 -8.22 -9.00
C ALA A 45 -4.54 -7.97 -7.66
N PHE A 46 -4.24 -9.05 -6.94
CA PHE A 46 -3.47 -8.99 -5.69
C PHE A 46 -2.06 -8.40 -5.93
N PHE A 47 -1.32 -8.90 -6.91
CA PHE A 47 0.00 -8.37 -7.25
C PHE A 47 -0.05 -6.91 -7.71
N SER A 48 -1.13 -6.49 -8.32
CA SER A 48 -1.32 -5.10 -8.77
C SER A 48 -1.49 -4.15 -7.62
N VAL A 49 -2.32 -4.49 -6.64
CA VAL A 49 -2.47 -3.72 -5.39
C VAL A 49 -1.14 -3.65 -4.66
N TYR A 50 -0.46 -4.79 -4.56
CA TYR A 50 0.85 -4.88 -3.95
C TYR A 50 1.88 -3.97 -4.64
N SER A 51 1.95 -4.01 -5.96
CA SER A 51 2.86 -3.17 -6.73
C SER A 51 2.58 -1.69 -6.55
N TRP A 52 1.31 -1.26 -6.56
CA TRP A 52 0.92 0.11 -6.28
C TRP A 52 1.40 0.58 -4.90
N MET A 53 1.16 -0.22 -3.87
CA MET A 53 1.52 0.13 -2.50
C MET A 53 3.04 0.16 -2.31
N PHE A 54 3.78 -0.79 -2.88
CA PHE A 54 5.25 -0.83 -2.75
C PHE A 54 5.95 0.16 -3.67
N ILE A 55 5.68 0.14 -4.95
CA ILE A 55 6.39 0.98 -5.92
C ILE A 55 5.91 2.43 -5.79
N GLY A 56 4.59 2.65 -5.72
CA GLY A 56 4.03 3.99 -5.64
C GLY A 56 4.18 4.63 -4.27
N GLN A 57 3.64 4.02 -3.24
CA GLN A 57 3.54 4.66 -1.92
C GLN A 57 4.84 4.57 -1.14
N PHE A 58 5.44 3.39 -1.03
CA PHE A 58 6.63 3.18 -0.19
C PHE A 58 7.85 3.92 -0.76
N ALA A 59 8.10 3.82 -2.06
CA ALA A 59 9.20 4.52 -2.70
C ALA A 59 9.02 6.04 -2.62
N CYS A 60 7.80 6.54 -2.86
CA CYS A 60 7.46 7.94 -2.73
C CYS A 60 7.65 8.44 -1.28
N GLN A 61 7.24 7.67 -0.29
CA GLN A 61 7.41 8.00 1.12
C GLN A 61 8.89 8.13 1.50
N GLN A 62 9.73 7.21 1.05
CA GLN A 62 11.16 7.25 1.32
C GLN A 62 11.82 8.49 0.72
N GLU A 63 11.53 8.79 -0.54
CA GLU A 63 12.11 9.92 -1.25
C GLU A 63 11.67 11.26 -0.64
N LEU A 64 10.36 11.44 -0.40
CA LEU A 64 9.85 12.65 0.23
C LEU A 64 10.42 12.89 1.63
N ALA A 65 10.55 11.83 2.43
CA ALA A 65 11.13 11.94 3.76
C ALA A 65 12.59 12.36 3.72
N ALA A 66 13.33 11.90 2.71
CA ALA A 66 14.72 12.24 2.52
C ALA A 66 14.90 13.69 2.05
N VAL A 67 14.17 14.09 0.99
CA VAL A 67 14.24 15.45 0.41
C VAL A 67 13.76 16.51 1.42
N THR A 68 12.78 16.19 2.27
CA THR A 68 12.24 17.15 3.25
C THR A 68 12.90 17.05 4.63
N ALA A 69 13.96 16.26 4.80
CA ALA A 69 14.58 16.00 6.10
C ALA A 69 14.98 17.28 6.87
N ALA A 70 15.50 18.29 6.16
CA ALA A 70 15.88 19.58 6.71
C ALA A 70 14.79 20.68 6.59
N SER A 71 13.63 20.36 6.03
CA SER A 71 12.56 21.32 5.78
C SER A 71 11.58 21.42 6.95
N PRO A 72 11.01 22.60 7.24
CA PRO A 72 9.90 22.75 8.19
C PRO A 72 8.65 21.96 7.77
N MET A 73 8.54 21.57 6.50
CA MET A 73 7.46 20.73 5.99
C MET A 73 7.68 19.23 6.24
N ARG A 74 8.80 18.81 6.84
CA ARG A 74 9.14 17.40 7.08
C ARG A 74 7.99 16.60 7.68
N ARG A 75 7.38 17.10 8.77
CA ARG A 75 6.28 16.39 9.43
C ARG A 75 5.07 16.27 8.53
N TYR A 76 4.72 17.32 7.83
CA TYR A 76 3.58 17.31 6.91
C TYR A 76 3.79 16.31 5.78
N MET A 77 4.95 16.34 5.13
CA MET A 77 5.26 15.50 3.97
C MET A 77 5.41 14.02 4.35
N SER A 78 6.10 13.72 5.45
CA SER A 78 6.37 12.33 5.84
C SER A 78 5.21 11.63 6.56
N VAL A 79 4.22 12.37 7.06
CA VAL A 79 3.08 11.80 7.80
C VAL A 79 1.76 12.15 7.13
N THR A 80 1.39 13.44 7.13
CA THR A 80 0.05 13.85 6.70
C THR A 80 -0.19 13.61 5.20
N PHE A 81 0.76 14.00 4.37
CA PHE A 81 0.66 13.84 2.93
C PHE A 81 0.64 12.34 2.54
N ILE A 82 1.51 11.53 3.16
CA ILE A 82 1.53 10.09 2.91
C ILE A 82 0.25 9.42 3.40
N ASN A 83 -0.33 9.82 4.54
CA ASN A 83 -1.61 9.29 5.00
C ASN A 83 -2.75 9.60 4.03
N ILE A 84 -2.75 10.78 3.41
CA ILE A 84 -3.74 11.14 2.38
C ILE A 84 -3.51 10.29 1.12
N LEU A 85 -2.26 10.16 0.68
CA LEU A 85 -1.91 9.35 -0.50
C LEU A 85 -2.26 7.88 -0.30
N SER A 86 -1.95 7.32 0.88
CA SER A 86 -2.29 5.96 1.29
C SER A 86 -3.82 5.76 1.34
N GLY A 87 -4.55 6.70 1.94
CA GLY A 87 -6.01 6.65 1.98
C GLY A 87 -6.64 6.67 0.59
N PHE A 88 -6.12 7.48 -0.32
CA PHE A 88 -6.55 7.48 -1.72
C PHE A 88 -6.25 6.14 -2.40
N GLY A 89 -5.05 5.59 -2.19
CA GLY A 89 -4.65 4.28 -2.74
C GLY A 89 -5.51 3.14 -2.20
N THR A 90 -5.81 3.14 -0.89
CA THR A 90 -6.71 2.15 -0.27
C THR A 90 -8.12 2.25 -0.84
N LEU A 91 -8.67 3.46 -0.98
CA LEU A 91 -9.99 3.68 -1.58
C LEU A 91 -10.04 3.16 -3.03
N LEU A 92 -9.03 3.50 -3.83
CA LEU A 92 -8.92 3.03 -5.20
C LEU A 92 -8.83 1.51 -5.26
N SER A 93 -8.05 0.88 -4.39
CA SER A 93 -7.93 -0.58 -4.29
C SER A 93 -9.27 -1.24 -3.95
N VAL A 94 -10.03 -0.69 -2.99
CA VAL A 94 -11.36 -1.19 -2.62
C VAL A 94 -12.31 -1.11 -3.81
N ILE A 95 -12.38 0.02 -4.50
CA ILE A 95 -13.26 0.19 -5.67
C ILE A 95 -12.91 -0.84 -6.76
N MET A 96 -11.64 -0.98 -7.08
CA MET A 96 -11.19 -1.89 -8.11
C MET A 96 -11.42 -3.36 -7.75
N MET A 97 -11.19 -3.76 -6.49
CA MET A 97 -11.50 -5.11 -6.01
C MET A 97 -13.02 -5.39 -6.06
N LEU A 98 -13.86 -4.43 -5.66
CA LEU A 98 -15.32 -4.58 -5.78
C LEU A 98 -15.73 -4.82 -7.23
N VAL A 99 -15.20 -4.04 -8.17
CA VAL A 99 -15.53 -4.18 -9.59
C VAL A 99 -15.01 -5.52 -10.14
N ALA A 100 -13.73 -5.84 -9.94
CA ALA A 100 -13.10 -7.03 -10.47
C ALA A 100 -13.77 -8.31 -9.95
N PHE A 101 -13.97 -8.43 -8.64
CA PHE A 101 -14.55 -9.64 -8.05
C PHE A 101 -16.03 -9.82 -8.34
N ASN A 102 -16.80 -8.71 -8.52
CA ASN A 102 -18.18 -8.81 -9.00
C ASN A 102 -18.25 -9.31 -10.45
N ILE A 103 -17.34 -8.87 -11.31
CA ILE A 103 -17.29 -9.32 -12.71
C ILE A 103 -16.87 -10.79 -12.79
N SER A 104 -15.84 -11.19 -12.00
CA SER A 104 -15.32 -12.56 -11.97
C SER A 104 -16.22 -13.56 -11.24
N GLY A 105 -17.24 -13.10 -10.51
CA GLY A 105 -18.11 -13.97 -9.72
C GLY A 105 -17.41 -14.62 -8.51
N SER A 106 -16.39 -13.93 -7.96
CA SER A 106 -15.61 -14.42 -6.82
C SER A 106 -16.45 -14.64 -5.57
N ASP A 107 -16.04 -15.58 -4.73
CA ASP A 107 -16.67 -15.89 -3.46
C ASP A 107 -16.37 -14.84 -2.36
N GLY A 108 -17.12 -14.87 -1.26
CA GLY A 108 -16.94 -13.93 -0.15
C GLY A 108 -15.58 -14.05 0.54
N TYR A 109 -14.96 -15.23 0.48
CA TYR A 109 -13.64 -15.48 1.05
C TYR A 109 -12.53 -14.70 0.30
N SER A 110 -12.59 -14.62 -1.03
CA SER A 110 -11.63 -13.89 -1.86
C SER A 110 -11.59 -12.40 -1.51
N TYR A 111 -12.73 -11.79 -1.20
CA TYR A 111 -12.81 -10.40 -0.73
C TYR A 111 -12.06 -10.20 0.58
N ILE A 112 -12.25 -11.10 1.55
CA ILE A 112 -11.63 -11.01 2.87
C ILE A 112 -10.11 -11.20 2.76
N MET A 113 -9.64 -12.18 2.01
CA MET A 113 -8.21 -12.45 1.84
C MET A 113 -7.49 -11.28 1.16
N SER A 114 -8.09 -10.68 0.14
CA SER A 114 -7.52 -9.50 -0.51
C SER A 114 -7.45 -8.30 0.42
N ALA A 115 -8.44 -8.12 1.29
CA ALA A 115 -8.44 -7.06 2.29
C ALA A 115 -7.34 -7.25 3.35
N PHE A 116 -7.11 -8.47 3.81
CA PHE A 116 -5.99 -8.78 4.70
C PHE A 116 -4.63 -8.44 4.08
N ALA A 117 -4.48 -8.67 2.79
CA ALA A 117 -3.25 -8.29 2.10
C ALA A 117 -3.03 -6.77 2.14
N VAL A 118 -4.06 -5.97 1.82
CA VAL A 118 -3.99 -4.50 1.92
C VAL A 118 -3.67 -4.06 3.34
N PHE A 119 -4.33 -4.65 4.35
CA PHE A 119 -4.09 -4.38 5.76
C PHE A 119 -2.62 -4.60 6.16
N ILE A 120 -2.07 -5.77 5.82
CA ILE A 120 -0.69 -6.14 6.16
C ILE A 120 0.31 -5.19 5.47
N ILE A 121 0.07 -4.86 4.19
CA ILE A 121 0.96 -3.99 3.43
C ILE A 121 0.96 -2.58 4.01
N GLU A 122 -0.19 -2.03 4.42
CA GLU A 122 -0.26 -0.70 5.05
C GLU A 122 0.56 -0.64 6.35
N ILE A 123 0.46 -1.66 7.19
CA ILE A 123 1.25 -1.78 8.42
C ILE A 123 2.74 -1.90 8.09
N TYR A 124 3.09 -2.75 7.11
CA TYR A 124 4.46 -2.90 6.67
C TYR A 124 5.06 -1.56 6.22
N ILE A 125 4.39 -0.83 5.35
CA ILE A 125 4.87 0.47 4.86
C ILE A 125 5.07 1.45 6.03
N ALA A 126 4.14 1.46 6.98
CA ALA A 126 4.22 2.35 8.14
C ALA A 126 5.39 2.04 9.08
N ILE A 127 5.76 0.76 9.23
CA ILE A 127 6.87 0.32 10.09
C ILE A 127 8.21 0.44 9.36
N SER A 128 8.30 -0.05 8.14
CA SER A 128 9.55 -0.14 7.37
C SER A 128 10.12 1.24 7.00
N TYR A 129 9.30 2.27 6.99
CA TYR A 129 9.73 3.67 6.88
C TYR A 129 10.78 4.06 7.94
N LYS A 130 10.69 3.49 9.15
CA LYS A 130 11.62 3.75 10.27
C LYS A 130 12.53 2.55 10.54
N PHE A 131 11.96 1.37 10.53
CA PHE A 131 12.60 0.10 10.89
C PHE A 131 12.53 -0.88 9.72
N TYR A 132 13.30 -0.61 8.67
CA TYR A 132 13.25 -1.38 7.43
C TYR A 132 13.38 -2.90 7.65
N TRP A 133 14.41 -3.34 8.38
CA TRP A 133 14.64 -4.76 8.62
C TRP A 133 13.55 -5.43 9.46
N ILE A 134 13.09 -4.75 10.51
CA ILE A 134 11.99 -5.27 11.34
C ILE A 134 10.72 -5.37 10.51
N GLY A 135 10.39 -4.33 9.75
CA GLY A 135 9.25 -4.36 8.85
C GLY A 135 9.34 -5.51 7.84
N THR A 136 10.50 -5.71 7.23
CA THR A 136 10.71 -6.77 6.22
C THR A 136 10.57 -8.16 6.83
N ILE A 137 11.13 -8.40 8.03
CA ILE A 137 11.00 -9.71 8.71
C ILE A 137 9.54 -9.97 9.09
N VAL A 138 8.87 -9.00 9.71
CA VAL A 138 7.45 -9.12 10.09
C VAL A 138 6.59 -9.38 8.85
N PHE A 139 6.81 -8.63 7.78
CA PHE A 139 6.09 -8.82 6.52
C PHE A 139 6.31 -10.22 5.94
N ALA A 140 7.55 -10.68 5.87
CA ALA A 140 7.86 -12.02 5.35
C ALA A 140 7.19 -13.12 6.18
N LEU A 141 7.21 -13.03 7.51
CA LEU A 141 6.54 -13.99 8.39
C LEU A 141 5.03 -14.00 8.19
N VAL A 142 4.40 -12.83 8.16
CA VAL A 142 2.94 -12.72 7.96
C VAL A 142 2.54 -13.20 6.57
N PHE A 143 3.36 -12.89 5.55
CA PHE A 143 3.13 -13.35 4.20
C PHE A 143 3.21 -14.88 4.08
N ILE A 144 4.23 -15.50 4.69
CA ILE A 144 4.37 -16.97 4.74
C ILE A 144 3.17 -17.60 5.44
N VAL A 145 2.73 -17.06 6.58
CA VAL A 145 1.55 -17.55 7.29
C VAL A 145 0.28 -17.40 6.46
N ALA A 146 0.06 -16.24 5.86
CA ALA A 146 -1.14 -15.99 5.04
C ALA A 146 -1.20 -16.91 3.81
N PHE A 147 -0.07 -17.09 3.10
CA PHE A 147 0.01 -18.04 1.98
C PHE A 147 -0.06 -19.49 2.43
N GLY A 148 0.56 -19.82 3.57
CA GLY A 148 0.44 -21.15 4.15
C GLY A 148 -1.00 -21.52 4.47
N VAL A 149 -1.74 -20.62 5.10
CA VAL A 149 -3.17 -20.79 5.40
C VAL A 149 -4.01 -20.90 4.12
N ALA A 150 -3.70 -20.09 3.09
CA ALA A 150 -4.41 -20.14 1.82
C ALA A 150 -4.11 -21.41 1.00
N ALA A 151 -2.96 -22.05 1.23
CA ALA A 151 -2.56 -23.31 0.55
C ALA A 151 -3.16 -24.57 1.20
N PHE A 152 -3.64 -24.50 2.43
CA PHE A 152 -4.41 -25.58 3.06
C PHE A 152 -5.84 -25.54 2.50
N ASP A 153 -6.10 -26.49 1.60
CA ASP A 153 -7.34 -26.64 0.83
C ASP A 153 -8.61 -26.53 1.67
N GLY A 154 -9.36 -25.53 1.40
CA GLY A 154 -10.74 -25.36 1.83
C GLY A 154 -11.01 -23.96 2.39
N PRO A 155 -12.16 -23.37 2.10
CA PRO A 155 -12.56 -22.13 2.73
C PRO A 155 -12.71 -22.39 4.23
N MET A 156 -11.74 -21.90 5.03
CA MET A 156 -11.85 -21.96 6.50
C MET A 156 -13.14 -21.31 7.00
N PHE A 157 -13.75 -20.47 6.19
CA PHE A 157 -15.02 -19.82 6.49
C PHE A 157 -15.86 -19.74 5.22
N SER A 158 -17.05 -20.36 5.22
CA SER A 158 -18.07 -20.06 4.22
C SER A 158 -18.64 -18.68 4.50
N CYS A 159 -18.30 -17.71 3.65
CA CYS A 159 -18.79 -16.34 3.78
C CYS A 159 -19.66 -15.98 2.56
N SER A 160 -20.82 -15.42 2.81
CA SER A 160 -21.65 -14.90 1.72
C SER A 160 -20.97 -13.69 1.06
N VAL A 161 -21.17 -13.53 -0.24
CA VAL A 161 -20.56 -12.42 -1.01
C VAL A 161 -20.84 -11.04 -0.38
N PRO A 162 -22.08 -10.68 0.02
CA PRO A 162 -22.35 -9.39 0.66
C PRO A 162 -21.57 -9.19 1.97
N MET A 163 -21.42 -10.24 2.76
CA MET A 163 -20.68 -10.18 4.02
C MET A 163 -19.17 -10.04 3.76
N GLY A 164 -18.65 -10.71 2.74
CA GLY A 164 -17.28 -10.55 2.28
C GLY A 164 -16.96 -9.13 1.83
N MET A 165 -17.85 -8.50 1.06
CA MET A 165 -17.69 -7.10 0.63
C MET A 165 -17.64 -6.12 1.80
N ILE A 166 -18.56 -6.26 2.77
CA ILE A 166 -18.59 -5.39 3.95
C ILE A 166 -17.33 -5.58 4.79
N ALA A 167 -16.94 -6.84 5.02
CA ALA A 167 -15.71 -7.17 5.75
C ALA A 167 -14.47 -6.60 5.04
N MET A 168 -14.39 -6.70 3.71
CA MET A 168 -13.31 -6.15 2.92
C MET A 168 -13.16 -4.64 3.12
N ILE A 169 -14.25 -3.89 3.00
CA ILE A 169 -14.26 -2.43 3.19
C ILE A 169 -13.78 -2.09 4.61
N ALA A 170 -14.31 -2.78 5.62
CA ALA A 170 -13.96 -2.55 7.02
C ALA A 170 -12.48 -2.85 7.29
N VAL A 171 -11.95 -3.98 6.81
CA VAL A 171 -10.55 -4.40 7.02
C VAL A 171 -9.58 -3.48 6.28
N CYS A 172 -9.86 -3.08 5.04
CA CYS A 172 -9.04 -2.13 4.30
C CYS A 172 -8.97 -0.76 5.01
N PHE A 173 -10.14 -0.25 5.45
CA PHE A 173 -10.18 1.01 6.20
C PHE A 173 -9.45 0.93 7.53
N LEU A 174 -9.56 -0.17 8.25
CA LEU A 174 -8.84 -0.45 9.49
C LEU A 174 -7.32 -0.48 9.23
N GLY A 175 -6.87 -1.12 8.16
CA GLY A 175 -5.47 -1.16 7.74
C GLY A 175 -4.90 0.24 7.51
N TRP A 176 -5.61 1.05 6.74
CA TRP A 176 -5.25 2.45 6.52
C TRP A 176 -5.19 3.25 7.84
N LEU A 177 -6.19 3.11 8.71
CA LEU A 177 -6.25 3.83 9.99
C LEU A 177 -5.08 3.44 10.90
N VAL A 178 -4.81 2.14 11.07
CA VAL A 178 -3.69 1.62 11.86
C VAL A 178 -2.36 2.09 11.27
N GLY A 179 -2.19 2.02 9.95
CA GLY A 179 -1.00 2.53 9.26
C GLY A 179 -0.80 4.03 9.50
N ALA A 180 -1.88 4.82 9.45
CA ALA A 180 -1.83 6.26 9.73
C ALA A 180 -1.42 6.56 11.18
N ILE A 181 -1.97 5.84 12.15
CA ILE A 181 -1.62 5.97 13.58
C ILE A 181 -0.15 5.60 13.79
N LEU A 182 0.32 4.50 13.20
CA LEU A 182 1.71 4.06 13.29
C LEU A 182 2.67 5.10 12.72
N ARG A 183 2.38 5.70 11.57
CA ARG A 183 3.21 6.77 10.98
C ARG A 183 3.32 7.98 11.91
N VAL A 184 2.23 8.35 12.58
CA VAL A 184 2.23 9.44 13.58
C VAL A 184 3.06 9.05 14.82
N ALA A 185 2.85 7.86 15.35
CA ALA A 185 3.55 7.36 16.54
C ALA A 185 5.05 7.22 16.29
N LEU A 186 5.42 6.65 15.14
CA LEU A 186 6.81 6.40 14.77
C LEU A 186 7.55 7.64 14.24
N TYR A 187 6.87 8.77 14.03
CA TYR A 187 7.49 9.98 13.49
C TYR A 187 8.71 10.46 14.27
N LYS A 188 8.69 10.32 15.59
CA LYS A 188 9.77 10.76 16.49
C LYS A 188 11.08 9.96 16.33
N PHE A 189 11.01 8.74 15.80
CA PHE A 189 12.18 7.90 15.59
C PHE A 189 12.99 8.35 14.38
N PRO A 190 14.32 8.12 14.37
CA PRO A 190 15.16 8.44 13.22
C PRO A 190 14.74 7.63 11.98
N ASN A 191 14.97 8.19 10.81
CA ASN A 191 14.71 7.48 9.56
C ASN A 191 15.72 6.35 9.35
N SER A 192 15.31 5.29 8.64
CA SER A 192 16.19 4.19 8.30
C SER A 192 17.43 4.68 7.53
N PRO A 193 18.64 4.18 7.83
CA PRO A 193 19.88 4.53 7.10
C PRO A 193 19.81 4.22 5.60
N ILE A 194 18.99 3.26 5.20
CA ILE A 194 18.80 2.89 3.78
C ILE A 194 18.23 4.05 2.97
N MET A 195 17.41 4.91 3.59
CA MET A 195 16.86 6.10 2.92
C MET A 195 17.96 7.10 2.50
N TYR A 196 18.97 7.27 3.31
CA TYR A 196 20.08 8.19 3.01
C TYR A 196 20.99 7.65 1.92
N LYS A 197 21.19 6.34 1.83
CA LYS A 197 21.98 5.71 0.76
C LYS A 197 21.32 5.85 -0.62
N SER A 198 20.01 5.86 -0.70
CA SER A 198 19.30 6.10 -1.96
C SER A 198 19.48 7.54 -2.46
N LEU A 199 19.50 8.50 -1.55
CA LEU A 199 19.77 9.91 -1.86
C LEU A 199 21.20 10.15 -2.36
N GLU A 200 22.20 9.55 -1.72
CA GLU A 200 23.58 9.67 -2.18
C GLU A 200 23.76 9.17 -3.62
N ARG A 201 23.04 8.12 -4.01
CA ARG A 201 23.07 7.60 -5.39
C ARG A 201 22.39 8.52 -6.40
N GLN A 202 21.42 9.34 -5.97
CA GLN A 202 20.71 10.27 -6.85
C GLN A 202 21.43 11.61 -6.99
N MET A 203 22.30 11.95 -6.05
CA MET A 203 23.10 13.18 -6.09
C MET A 203 24.45 13.01 -6.81
N ARG A 204 24.83 11.79 -7.12
CA ARG A 204 25.97 11.44 -7.97
C ARG A 204 25.54 11.23 -9.42
#